data_2b46b6a13cb68d070c8bd1c8b1a172c4
#
_entry.id   2b46b6a13cb68d070c8bd1c8b1a172c4
#
_cell.length_a   1.000
_cell.length_b   1.000
_cell.length_c   1.000
_cell.angle_alpha   90.00
_cell.angle_beta   90.00
_cell.angle_gamma   90.00
#
_symmetry.space_group_name_H-M   'P 1'
#
loop_
_entity.id
_entity.type
_entity.pdbx_description
1 polymer ?
#
loop_
_entity_poly.entity_id
_entity_poly.type
_entity_poly.pdbx_seq_one_letter_code
_entity_poly.pdbx_strand_id
1 'polypeptide(L)'
;MLEMTVDSIRVSPMNYQRVVILKEKESDRYLPIWIGPAEADAIAVKLQDLSVPRPLTHDLLATVIDSMGGTIDHILVNDLQNDTFFAKISIKTNEESKEIDCRPSDAVALAVRAKVPIFANEEVMDKAGIHLDQETGKPLGRETSSDDNLTKEQTEVKPEELKSMSAFTDFIDS
;
A
#
# COMPACT_ATOMS: atom_id res chain seq x y z
N MET A 1 13.42 -3.21 -8.18
CA MET A 1 12.01 -3.49 -7.85
C MET A 1 11.99 -4.57 -6.78
N LEU A 2 11.23 -4.35 -5.73
CA LEU A 2 11.07 -5.24 -4.59
C LEU A 2 9.72 -5.94 -4.71
N GLU A 3 9.69 -7.25 -4.56
CA GLU A 3 8.44 -8.01 -4.62
C GLU A 3 7.69 -7.89 -3.29
N MET A 4 6.41 -7.57 -3.38
CA MET A 4 5.53 -7.30 -2.24
C MET A 4 4.39 -8.29 -2.18
N THR A 5 3.89 -8.53 -0.98
CA THR A 5 2.63 -9.25 -0.74
C THR A 5 1.66 -8.35 0.03
N VAL A 6 0.36 -8.56 -0.16
CA VAL A 6 -0.63 -7.91 0.71
C VAL A 6 -0.62 -8.62 2.06
N ASP A 7 -0.15 -7.94 3.10
CA ASP A 7 -0.13 -8.44 4.46
C ASP A 7 -1.52 -8.34 5.10
N SER A 8 -2.06 -7.14 5.14
CA SER A 8 -3.33 -6.86 5.79
C SER A 8 -4.00 -5.59 5.25
N ILE A 9 -5.29 -5.46 5.55
CA ILE A 9 -6.03 -4.20 5.43
C ILE A 9 -6.46 -3.82 6.82
N ARG A 10 -6.14 -2.59 7.23
CA ARG A 10 -6.49 -2.05 8.55
C ARG A 10 -7.44 -0.87 8.41
N VAL A 11 -8.29 -0.69 9.43
CA VAL A 11 -9.23 0.43 9.52
C VAL A 11 -8.89 1.24 10.75
N SER A 12 -8.66 2.54 10.59
CA SER A 12 -8.47 3.43 11.71
C SER A 12 -9.80 3.60 12.47
N PRO A 13 -9.87 3.30 13.76
CA PRO A 13 -11.11 3.46 14.53
C PRO A 13 -11.50 4.92 14.74
N MET A 14 -10.55 5.86 14.63
CA MET A 14 -10.79 7.28 14.89
C MET A 14 -11.44 8.02 13.72
N ASN A 15 -11.06 7.68 12.48
CA ASN A 15 -11.48 8.42 11.29
C ASN A 15 -11.97 7.52 10.16
N TYR A 16 -12.11 6.22 10.42
CA TYR A 16 -12.54 5.21 9.44
C TYR A 16 -11.69 5.15 8.16
N GLN A 17 -10.50 5.73 8.18
CA GLN A 17 -9.56 5.61 7.06
C GLN A 17 -9.05 4.16 6.97
N ARG A 18 -8.83 3.71 5.75
CA ARG A 18 -8.34 2.38 5.45
C ARG A 18 -6.91 2.43 4.94
N VAL A 19 -6.12 1.46 5.37
CA VAL A 19 -4.72 1.30 4.96
C VAL A 19 -4.52 -0.11 4.45
N VAL A 20 -3.99 -0.27 3.25
CA VAL A 20 -3.43 -1.54 2.82
C VAL A 20 -1.96 -1.59 3.22
N ILE A 21 -1.58 -2.67 3.86
CA ILE A 21 -0.19 -2.94 4.26
C ILE A 21 0.41 -3.92 3.27
N LEU A 22 1.42 -3.49 2.53
CA LEU A 22 2.22 -4.37 1.69
C LEU A 22 3.49 -4.76 2.44
N LYS A 23 3.82 -6.04 2.46
CA LYS A 23 5.07 -6.56 3.05
C LYS A 23 6.03 -6.94 1.94
N GLU A 24 7.29 -6.54 2.05
CA GLU A 24 8.37 -7.04 1.21
C GLU A 24 8.61 -8.52 1.47
N LYS A 25 8.71 -9.33 0.42
CA LYS A 25 8.82 -10.79 0.57
C LYS A 25 10.10 -11.24 1.27
N GLU A 26 11.20 -10.55 1.01
CA GLU A 26 12.54 -10.96 1.47
C GLU A 26 13.04 -10.16 2.68
N SER A 27 12.20 -9.30 3.25
CA SER A 27 12.57 -8.51 4.43
C SER A 27 11.38 -8.24 5.34
N ASP A 28 11.65 -7.61 6.49
CA ASP A 28 10.62 -7.17 7.44
C ASP A 28 10.28 -5.67 7.24
N ARG A 29 10.33 -5.21 5.97
CA ARG A 29 9.88 -3.88 5.59
C ARG A 29 8.43 -3.93 5.11
N TYR A 30 7.66 -2.93 5.52
CA TYR A 30 6.26 -2.80 5.18
C TYR A 30 5.99 -1.46 4.55
N LEU A 31 5.08 -1.41 3.58
CA LEU A 31 4.65 -0.21 2.91
C LEU A 31 3.16 0.02 3.20
N PRO A 32 2.83 0.94 4.13
CA PRO A 32 1.45 1.34 4.37
C PRO A 32 0.98 2.33 3.31
N ILE A 33 -0.17 2.07 2.69
CA ILE A 33 -0.77 2.95 1.68
C ILE A 33 -2.21 3.23 2.09
N TRP A 34 -2.54 4.51 2.28
CA TRP A 34 -3.91 4.94 2.53
C TRP A 34 -4.76 4.77 1.28
N ILE A 35 -5.94 4.15 1.44
CA ILE A 35 -6.83 3.80 0.32
C ILE A 35 -8.28 4.16 0.65
N GLY A 36 -9.10 4.29 -0.38
CA GLY A 36 -10.53 4.50 -0.23
C GLY A 36 -11.27 3.28 0.32
N PRO A 37 -12.42 3.47 0.97
CA PRO A 37 -13.19 2.37 1.55
C PRO A 37 -13.67 1.36 0.49
N ALA A 38 -14.10 1.82 -0.68
CA ALA A 38 -14.59 0.93 -1.73
C ALA A 38 -13.49 0.01 -2.28
N GLU A 39 -12.28 0.55 -2.47
CA GLU A 39 -11.11 -0.21 -2.93
C GLU A 39 -10.64 -1.18 -1.84
N ALA A 40 -10.64 -0.76 -0.58
CA ALA A 40 -10.30 -1.63 0.54
C ALA A 40 -11.27 -2.81 0.66
N ASP A 41 -12.57 -2.56 0.57
CA ASP A 41 -13.60 -3.60 0.59
C ASP A 41 -13.44 -4.55 -0.62
N ALA A 42 -13.13 -4.00 -1.81
CA ALA A 42 -12.87 -4.81 -3.00
C ALA A 42 -11.65 -5.74 -2.82
N ILE A 43 -10.57 -5.27 -2.21
CA ILE A 43 -9.38 -6.09 -1.91
C ILE A 43 -9.74 -7.15 -0.86
N ALA A 44 -10.39 -6.75 0.25
CA ALA A 44 -10.75 -7.65 1.34
C ALA A 44 -11.64 -8.80 0.90
N VAL A 45 -12.69 -8.53 0.10
CA VAL A 45 -13.58 -9.54 -0.48
C VAL A 45 -12.78 -10.59 -1.25
N LYS A 46 -11.79 -10.16 -2.02
CA LYS A 46 -10.97 -11.09 -2.82
C LYS A 46 -9.97 -11.87 -1.98
N LEU A 47 -9.33 -11.24 -0.99
CA LEU A 47 -8.39 -11.92 -0.09
C LEU A 47 -9.08 -12.99 0.77
N GLN A 48 -10.34 -12.76 1.14
CA GLN A 48 -11.17 -13.70 1.90
C GLN A 48 -11.88 -14.73 1.02
N ASP A 49 -11.66 -14.68 -0.29
CA ASP A 49 -12.29 -15.53 -1.30
C ASP A 49 -13.85 -15.57 -1.20
N LEU A 50 -14.42 -14.43 -0.84
CA LEU A 50 -15.87 -14.30 -0.73
C LEU A 50 -16.53 -14.24 -2.11
N SER A 51 -17.55 -15.08 -2.29
CA SER A 51 -18.35 -15.08 -3.52
C SER A 51 -19.35 -13.92 -3.52
N VAL A 52 -19.36 -13.15 -4.59
CA VAL A 52 -20.34 -12.08 -4.81
C VAL A 52 -21.26 -12.43 -5.98
N PRO A 53 -22.55 -12.07 -5.94
CA PRO A 53 -23.51 -12.45 -6.99
C PRO A 53 -23.22 -11.84 -8.35
N ARG A 54 -22.58 -10.66 -8.39
CA ARG A 54 -22.24 -9.93 -9.62
C ARG A 54 -20.82 -9.42 -9.56
N PRO A 55 -20.12 -9.32 -10.71
CA PRO A 55 -18.75 -8.78 -10.77
C PRO A 55 -18.67 -7.38 -10.16
N LEU A 56 -17.67 -7.15 -9.32
CA LEU A 56 -17.31 -5.83 -8.83
C LEU A 56 -16.53 -5.07 -9.91
N THR A 57 -16.25 -3.80 -9.69
CA THR A 57 -15.54 -2.93 -10.66
C THR A 57 -14.22 -3.52 -11.13
N HIS A 58 -13.39 -4.05 -10.21
CA HIS A 58 -12.09 -4.62 -10.57
C HIS A 58 -12.21 -6.01 -11.23
N ASP A 59 -13.28 -6.76 -10.95
CA ASP A 59 -13.58 -8.00 -11.68
C ASP A 59 -13.96 -7.68 -13.14
N LEU A 60 -14.77 -6.62 -13.32
CA LEU A 60 -15.14 -6.13 -14.66
C LEU A 60 -13.89 -5.64 -15.41
N LEU A 61 -13.02 -4.87 -14.76
CA LEU A 61 -11.79 -4.38 -15.36
C LEU A 61 -10.89 -5.53 -15.83
N ALA A 62 -10.69 -6.55 -15.00
CA ALA A 62 -9.93 -7.74 -15.39
C ALA A 62 -10.54 -8.44 -16.59
N THR A 63 -11.88 -8.59 -16.62
CA THR A 63 -12.61 -9.21 -17.73
C THR A 63 -12.47 -8.39 -19.02
N VAL A 64 -12.53 -7.06 -18.93
CA VAL A 64 -12.37 -6.18 -20.12
C VAL A 64 -10.96 -6.33 -20.69
N ILE A 65 -9.93 -6.31 -19.85
CA ILE A 65 -8.53 -6.49 -20.30
C ILE A 65 -8.37 -7.83 -21.04
N ASP A 66 -8.85 -8.91 -20.46
CA ASP A 66 -8.79 -10.26 -21.03
C ASP A 66 -9.57 -10.33 -22.35
N SER A 67 -10.79 -9.78 -22.40
CA SER A 67 -11.65 -9.75 -23.60
C SER A 67 -11.05 -8.97 -24.76
N MET A 68 -10.17 -8.01 -24.47
CA MET A 68 -9.41 -7.24 -25.46
C MET A 68 -8.08 -7.89 -25.84
N GLY A 69 -7.80 -9.11 -25.39
CA GLY A 69 -6.58 -9.86 -25.70
C GLY A 69 -5.36 -9.42 -24.88
N GLY A 70 -5.57 -8.69 -23.77
CA GLY A 70 -4.52 -8.30 -22.84
C GLY A 70 -4.39 -9.31 -21.71
N THR A 71 -3.18 -9.45 -21.18
CA THR A 71 -2.90 -10.22 -19.96
C THR A 71 -2.18 -9.31 -18.99
N ILE A 72 -2.70 -9.22 -17.75
CA ILE A 72 -2.03 -8.47 -16.69
C ILE A 72 -0.79 -9.26 -16.28
N ASP A 73 0.37 -8.62 -16.35
CA ASP A 73 1.65 -9.24 -16.03
C ASP A 73 2.04 -9.00 -14.56
N HIS A 74 2.05 -7.76 -14.14
CA HIS A 74 2.32 -7.34 -12.77
C HIS A 74 1.79 -5.93 -12.50
N ILE A 75 1.83 -5.53 -11.25
CA ILE A 75 1.66 -4.12 -10.87
C ILE A 75 2.92 -3.59 -10.17
N LEU A 76 3.16 -2.30 -10.30
CA LEU A 76 4.31 -1.62 -9.71
C LEU A 76 3.86 -0.35 -9.00
N VAL A 77 4.12 -0.24 -7.69
CA VAL A 77 4.09 1.04 -6.99
C VAL A 77 5.39 1.76 -7.32
N ASN A 78 5.32 2.72 -8.24
CA ASN A 78 6.51 3.25 -8.91
C ASN A 78 7.03 4.57 -8.34
N ASP A 79 6.20 5.35 -7.64
CA ASP A 79 6.61 6.66 -7.13
C ASP A 79 5.80 7.12 -5.92
N LEU A 80 6.36 8.08 -5.18
CA LEU A 80 5.74 8.81 -4.08
C LEU A 80 6.12 10.29 -4.19
N GLN A 81 5.15 11.14 -4.50
CA GLN A 81 5.31 12.58 -4.64
C GLN A 81 4.25 13.31 -3.82
N ASN A 82 4.67 14.25 -2.98
CA ASN A 82 3.75 15.07 -2.16
C ASN A 82 2.71 14.21 -1.43
N ASP A 83 3.17 13.16 -0.74
CA ASP A 83 2.33 12.18 -0.01
C ASP A 83 1.32 11.41 -0.87
N THR A 84 1.47 11.47 -2.19
CA THR A 84 0.65 10.73 -3.15
C THR A 84 1.45 9.61 -3.78
N PHE A 85 0.98 8.37 -3.60
CA PHE A 85 1.55 7.20 -4.24
C PHE A 85 1.03 7.04 -5.66
N PHE A 86 1.93 6.67 -6.56
CA PHE A 86 1.65 6.35 -7.96
C PHE A 86 1.89 4.86 -8.22
N ALA A 87 1.10 4.29 -9.11
CA ALA A 87 1.29 2.91 -9.53
C ALA A 87 1.04 2.73 -11.02
N LYS A 88 1.53 1.61 -11.54
CA LYS A 88 1.37 1.18 -12.92
C LYS A 88 0.88 -0.25 -12.98
N ILE A 89 0.00 -0.54 -13.92
CA ILE A 89 -0.38 -1.88 -14.32
C ILE A 89 0.36 -2.21 -15.60
N SER A 90 1.15 -3.29 -15.60
CA SER A 90 1.80 -3.81 -16.80
C SER A 90 0.87 -4.82 -17.47
N ILE A 91 0.51 -4.55 -18.72
CA ILE A 91 -0.36 -5.39 -19.55
C ILE A 91 0.43 -5.86 -20.76
N LYS A 92 0.44 -7.17 -20.99
CA LYS A 92 0.99 -7.80 -22.19
C LYS A 92 -0.11 -8.05 -23.19
N THR A 93 0.13 -7.72 -24.44
CA THR A 93 -0.65 -8.13 -25.60
C THR A 93 0.23 -8.95 -26.55
N ASN A 94 -0.34 -9.50 -27.63
CA ASN A 94 0.44 -10.26 -28.60
C ASN A 94 1.53 -9.43 -29.30
N GLU A 95 1.38 -8.10 -29.34
CA GLU A 95 2.25 -7.19 -30.09
C GLU A 95 3.22 -6.42 -29.19
N GLU A 96 2.80 -6.06 -27.97
CA GLU A 96 3.56 -5.17 -27.10
C GLU A 96 3.21 -5.35 -25.61
N SER A 97 4.06 -4.76 -24.75
CA SER A 97 3.77 -4.55 -23.35
C SER A 97 3.47 -3.09 -23.10
N LYS A 98 2.38 -2.80 -22.36
CA LYS A 98 1.93 -1.44 -22.01
C LYS A 98 1.90 -1.26 -20.52
N GLU A 99 2.35 -0.10 -20.07
CA GLU A 99 2.19 0.36 -18.69
C GLU A 99 1.05 1.37 -18.63
N ILE A 100 0.10 1.12 -17.75
CA ILE A 100 -1.06 1.98 -17.51
C ILE A 100 -0.91 2.62 -16.15
N ASP A 101 -0.91 3.95 -16.10
CA ASP A 101 -0.92 4.70 -14.86
C ASP A 101 -2.23 4.49 -14.09
N CYS A 102 -2.15 4.33 -12.77
CA CYS A 102 -3.30 4.08 -11.92
C CYS A 102 -3.03 4.43 -10.45
N ARG A 103 -4.07 4.45 -9.64
CA ARG A 103 -3.91 4.54 -8.19
C ARG A 103 -3.41 3.19 -7.65
N PRO A 104 -2.55 3.18 -6.61
CA PRO A 104 -2.09 1.93 -5.99
C PRO A 104 -3.23 1.02 -5.51
N SER A 105 -4.31 1.60 -4.98
CA SER A 105 -5.48 0.85 -4.51
C SER A 105 -6.14 0.04 -5.63
N ASP A 106 -6.30 0.63 -6.82
CA ASP A 106 -6.87 -0.05 -7.99
C ASP A 106 -5.93 -1.13 -8.51
N ALA A 107 -4.63 -0.82 -8.56
CA ALA A 107 -3.60 -1.77 -8.97
C ALA A 107 -3.58 -3.01 -8.07
N VAL A 108 -3.57 -2.82 -6.73
CA VAL A 108 -3.60 -3.92 -5.77
C VAL A 108 -4.89 -4.73 -5.89
N ALA A 109 -6.05 -4.04 -5.98
CA ALA A 109 -7.35 -4.71 -6.14
C ALA A 109 -7.43 -5.57 -7.42
N LEU A 110 -6.75 -5.14 -8.48
CA LEU A 110 -6.63 -5.90 -9.74
C LEU A 110 -5.63 -7.05 -9.60
N ALA A 111 -4.46 -6.81 -8.97
CA ALA A 111 -3.41 -7.81 -8.80
C ALA A 111 -3.89 -9.03 -8.02
N VAL A 112 -4.62 -8.84 -6.91
CA VAL A 112 -5.16 -9.96 -6.10
C VAL A 112 -6.19 -10.78 -6.87
N ARG A 113 -6.90 -10.18 -7.87
CA ARG A 113 -7.84 -10.87 -8.75
C ARG A 113 -7.14 -11.65 -9.84
N ALA A 114 -6.21 -11.02 -10.51
CA ALA A 114 -5.44 -11.63 -11.59
C ALA A 114 -4.37 -12.61 -11.06
N LYS A 115 -4.10 -12.60 -9.75
CA LYS A 115 -3.05 -13.41 -9.09
C LYS A 115 -1.66 -13.16 -9.69
N VAL A 116 -1.36 -11.89 -9.93
CA VAL A 116 -0.09 -11.45 -10.49
C VAL A 116 0.79 -10.80 -9.41
N PRO A 117 2.12 -10.74 -9.63
CA PRO A 117 3.04 -10.11 -8.70
C PRO A 117 2.75 -8.62 -8.46
N ILE A 118 3.02 -8.17 -7.25
CA ILE A 118 3.02 -6.78 -6.83
C ILE A 118 4.47 -6.39 -6.57
N PHE A 119 4.90 -5.27 -7.14
CA PHE A 119 6.23 -4.71 -6.91
C PHE A 119 6.14 -3.29 -6.35
N ALA A 120 7.21 -2.88 -5.66
CA ALA A 120 7.45 -1.49 -5.30
C ALA A 120 8.87 -1.09 -5.75
N ASN A 121 9.06 0.17 -6.14
CA ASN A 121 10.40 0.71 -6.35
C ASN A 121 11.09 0.89 -5.00
N GLU A 122 12.41 0.69 -4.99
CA GLU A 122 13.23 0.85 -3.79
C GLU A 122 13.15 2.27 -3.23
N GLU A 123 13.14 3.28 -4.10
CA GLU A 123 12.95 4.68 -3.70
C GLU A 123 11.63 4.95 -2.96
N VAL A 124 10.56 4.24 -3.30
CA VAL A 124 9.27 4.33 -2.59
C VAL A 124 9.39 3.71 -1.20
N MET A 125 10.04 2.54 -1.12
CA MET A 125 10.30 1.87 0.16
C MET A 125 11.21 2.69 1.06
N ASP A 126 12.23 3.35 0.51
CA ASP A 126 13.13 4.22 1.29
C ASP A 126 12.43 5.46 1.84
N LYS A 127 11.46 6.01 1.08
CA LYS A 127 10.68 7.19 1.48
C LYS A 127 9.58 6.85 2.49
N ALA A 128 8.86 5.76 2.31
CA ALA A 128 7.62 5.44 3.04
C ALA A 128 7.60 4.06 3.71
N GLY A 129 8.62 3.24 3.49
CA GLY A 129 8.74 1.93 4.13
C GLY A 129 8.98 2.07 5.63
N ILE A 130 8.37 1.17 6.39
CA ILE A 130 8.50 1.08 7.84
C ILE A 130 8.94 -0.33 8.23
N HIS A 131 9.62 -0.44 9.36
CA HIS A 131 9.84 -1.72 10.04
C HIS A 131 8.81 -1.87 11.14
N LEU A 132 8.22 -3.04 11.27
CA LEU A 132 7.34 -3.38 12.38
C LEU A 132 8.09 -4.28 13.36
N ASP A 133 7.93 -4.02 14.64
CA ASP A 133 8.38 -4.92 15.68
C ASP A 133 7.57 -6.22 15.61
N GLN A 134 8.23 -7.36 15.56
CA GLN A 134 7.57 -8.66 15.36
C GLN A 134 6.72 -9.11 16.55
N GLU A 135 7.02 -8.60 17.76
CA GLU A 135 6.28 -8.98 18.98
C GLU A 135 5.08 -8.05 19.22
N THR A 136 5.25 -6.76 18.93
CA THR A 136 4.22 -5.75 19.25
C THR A 136 3.45 -5.26 18.04
N GLY A 137 3.96 -5.52 16.82
CA GLY A 137 3.38 -5.01 15.57
C GLY A 137 3.48 -3.48 15.42
N LYS A 138 4.22 -2.81 16.32
CA LYS A 138 4.41 -1.35 16.30
C LYS A 138 5.53 -0.96 15.34
N PRO A 139 5.44 0.21 14.69
CA PRO A 139 6.54 0.72 13.88
C PRO A 139 7.78 0.91 14.76
N LEU A 140 8.89 0.29 14.36
CA LEU A 140 10.20 0.62 14.88
C LEU A 140 10.56 2.01 14.35
N GLY A 141 10.86 2.95 15.26
CA GLY A 141 11.24 4.31 14.90
C GLY A 141 12.37 4.30 13.86
N ARG A 142 12.30 5.18 12.86
CA ARG A 142 13.47 5.48 12.03
C ARG A 142 14.58 5.97 12.97
N GLU A 143 15.65 5.21 13.09
CA GLU A 143 16.93 5.79 13.52
C GLU A 143 17.35 6.77 12.42
N THR A 144 16.98 8.03 12.59
CA THR A 144 17.65 9.10 11.88
C THR A 144 19.08 9.11 12.40
N SER A 145 20.02 8.62 11.59
CA SER A 145 21.43 8.94 11.76
C SER A 145 21.57 10.45 11.63
N SER A 146 21.51 11.12 12.75
CA SER A 146 21.84 12.53 12.88
C SER A 146 23.28 12.63 13.34
N ASP A 147 24.18 12.87 12.40
CA ASP A 147 25.34 13.69 12.70
C ASP A 147 24.89 15.14 12.81
N ASP A 148 25.37 15.74 13.87
CA ASP A 148 25.65 17.14 14.16
C ASP A 148 24.76 17.86 15.17
N ASN A 149 25.48 18.12 16.27
CA ASN A 149 25.40 19.31 17.14
C ASN A 149 24.58 20.48 16.57
N LEU A 150 23.52 20.87 17.28
CA LEU A 150 23.30 22.27 17.65
C LEU A 150 22.12 22.43 18.61
N THR A 151 22.45 22.98 19.77
CA THR A 151 21.61 23.79 20.67
C THR A 151 20.23 23.30 21.07
N LYS A 152 20.16 22.95 22.37
CA LYS A 152 18.95 22.93 23.18
C LYS A 152 18.15 24.23 23.01
N GLU A 153 17.07 24.19 22.25
CA GLU A 153 15.92 25.03 22.50
C GLU A 153 14.72 24.11 22.71
N GLN A 154 14.19 24.15 23.92
CA GLN A 154 12.96 23.49 24.31
C GLN A 154 11.83 24.13 23.52
N THR A 155 11.43 23.49 22.42
CA THR A 155 10.16 23.82 21.78
C THR A 155 9.11 22.93 22.41
N GLU A 156 8.26 23.51 23.25
CA GLU A 156 7.06 22.86 23.74
C GLU A 156 6.20 22.42 22.54
N VAL A 157 6.12 21.12 22.33
CA VAL A 157 5.27 20.51 21.33
C VAL A 157 3.82 20.79 21.71
N LYS A 158 3.08 21.49 20.86
CA LYS A 158 1.67 21.81 21.08
C LYS A 158 0.85 20.52 21.22
N PRO A 159 -0.14 20.48 22.13
CA PRO A 159 -0.96 19.28 22.38
C PRO A 159 -1.70 18.72 21.17
N GLU A 160 -1.83 19.49 20.08
CA GLU A 160 -2.48 19.07 18.82
C GLU A 160 -1.59 18.18 17.95
N GLU A 161 -0.26 18.31 18.03
CA GLU A 161 0.68 17.44 17.28
C GLU A 161 0.83 16.07 17.93
N LEU A 162 0.67 15.98 19.26
CA LEU A 162 0.65 14.70 19.99
C LEU A 162 -0.59 13.85 19.65
N LYS A 163 -1.71 14.49 19.27
CA LYS A 163 -2.93 13.76 18.87
C LYS A 163 -2.78 13.04 17.54
N SER A 164 -1.99 13.56 16.62
CA SER A 164 -1.76 12.89 15.32
C SER A 164 -0.85 11.66 15.46
N MET A 165 0.07 11.68 16.42
CA MET A 165 0.95 10.53 16.70
C MET A 165 0.26 9.45 17.55
N SER A 166 -0.63 9.85 18.48
CA SER A 166 -1.41 8.88 19.27
C SER A 166 -2.43 8.13 18.41
N ALA A 167 -3.00 8.80 17.40
CA ALA A 167 -3.90 8.16 16.44
C ALA A 167 -3.24 7.01 15.66
N PHE A 168 -1.93 7.09 15.44
CA PHE A 168 -1.17 6.05 14.76
C PHE A 168 -0.83 4.87 15.71
N THR A 169 -0.56 5.14 16.97
CA THR A 169 -0.32 4.10 17.99
C THR A 169 -1.59 3.33 18.35
N ASP A 170 -2.74 4.01 18.45
CA ASP A 170 -4.04 3.36 18.71
C ASP A 170 -4.52 2.49 17.56
N PHE A 171 -4.03 2.77 16.34
CA PHE A 171 -4.30 1.99 15.14
C PHE A 171 -3.65 0.60 15.16
N ILE A 172 -2.56 0.43 15.91
CA ILE A 172 -1.77 -0.81 15.99
C ILE A 172 -2.22 -1.69 17.17
N ASP A 173 -2.82 -1.10 18.20
CA ASP A 173 -3.28 -1.82 19.40
C ASP A 173 -4.70 -2.41 19.28
N SER A 174 -5.33 -2.36 18.09
CA SER A 174 -6.62 -2.98 17.77
C SER A 174 -6.45 -4.10 16.77
#